data_1ccb491daeb848e87fbcf1175eba9173
#
_entry.id   1ccb491daeb848e87fbcf1175eba9173
#
_cell.length_a   1.000
_cell.length_b   1.000
_cell.length_c   1.000
_cell.angle_alpha   90.00
_cell.angle_beta   90.00
_cell.angle_gamma   90.00
#
_symmetry.space_group_name_H-M   'P 1'
#
loop_
_entity.id
_entity.type
_entity.pdbx_description
1 polymer ?
#
loop_
_entity_poly.entity_id
_entity_poly.type
_entity_poly.pdbx_seq_one_letter_code
_entity_poly.pdbx_strand_id
1 'polypeptide(L)'
;DAVITVPAYFNDAQRQATKDAGKIAGLNVLRIINEPTSAALAYGLDNGNPQKILVYDLGGGTFDVSVIDIGDNVIEVLATSGDNHLGGDDFDARLVNYLVDRFKETDGINLSKDASAMQRLREEAEKAKKELSSAFNANINLPFIAMAKDGPHHMDMNISRQQFNELTADLVDKTVIPVENALHDAGLNKNDIGMVLLVGGSTRIPAVQDKVRQIMGKEPSRNLNPDECVALGAAVQGGKLGNQLMPGSAASEIILMDVTPLSLSIETVGGIASRLIERNTTIPTRHSQIFTTAGNFQTSVDIKVFQGERRFTRDNKLLGNFKLNGIKRAMAGVPQIEVTFDIDANGIVNVSAKDLGTGREQSITITSSSNMSEEEIERAKWEAEVYGEQDKKNEEYWNSHIEAENTLKRAEGEYSQNKKVWDKAKKKAVKEAMNQLKRIVVKCKPEKMNADLAHQLDELRINLENVLNN
;
A
#
# COMPACT_ATOMS: atom_id res chain seq x y z
N ASP A 1 1.80 10.50 20.59
CA ASP A 1 1.54 11.30 19.37
C ASP A 1 2.25 10.68 18.17
N ALA A 2 1.61 10.72 17.00
CA ALA A 2 2.17 10.16 15.78
C ALA A 2 1.91 11.07 14.56
N VAL A 3 2.87 11.07 13.63
CA VAL A 3 2.70 11.51 12.24
C VAL A 3 2.79 10.26 11.37
N ILE A 4 1.82 10.06 10.49
CA ILE A 4 1.74 8.86 9.64
C ILE A 4 1.83 9.31 8.19
N THR A 5 2.65 8.61 7.40
CA THR A 5 2.80 8.88 5.97
C THR A 5 1.83 8.06 5.15
N VAL A 6 1.44 8.61 4.01
CA VAL A 6 0.62 7.93 3.00
C VAL A 6 1.15 8.25 1.60
N PRO A 7 0.97 7.35 0.63
CA PRO A 7 1.23 7.64 -0.77
C PRO A 7 0.52 8.92 -1.22
N ALA A 8 1.19 9.74 -2.05
CA ALA A 8 0.64 11.03 -2.45
C ALA A 8 -0.66 10.88 -3.26
N TYR A 9 -0.78 9.82 -4.03
CA TYR A 9 -1.92 9.54 -4.90
C TYR A 9 -3.06 8.77 -4.19
N PHE A 10 -2.96 8.57 -2.85
CA PHE A 10 -4.07 8.03 -2.06
C PHE A 10 -5.28 8.93 -2.14
N ASN A 11 -6.45 8.33 -2.39
CA ASN A 11 -7.72 9.04 -2.30
C ASN A 11 -8.11 9.28 -0.83
N ASP A 12 -9.11 10.12 -0.64
CA ASP A 12 -9.59 10.53 0.68
C ASP A 12 -9.96 9.33 1.59
N ALA A 13 -10.64 8.31 1.04
CA ALA A 13 -10.99 7.10 1.77
C ALA A 13 -9.76 6.33 2.30
N GLN A 14 -8.70 6.23 1.50
CA GLN A 14 -7.46 5.56 1.90
C GLN A 14 -6.72 6.35 2.99
N ARG A 15 -6.70 7.71 2.89
CA ARG A 15 -6.13 8.59 3.90
C ARG A 15 -6.87 8.45 5.24
N GLN A 16 -8.20 8.49 5.21
CA GLN A 16 -9.00 8.33 6.41
C GLN A 16 -8.83 6.94 7.03
N ALA A 17 -8.82 5.87 6.22
CA ALA A 17 -8.58 4.51 6.70
C ALA A 17 -7.20 4.37 7.40
N THR A 18 -6.16 5.02 6.87
CA THR A 18 -4.84 5.05 7.50
C THR A 18 -4.87 5.79 8.83
N LYS A 19 -5.55 6.93 8.90
CA LYS A 19 -5.75 7.69 10.14
C LYS A 19 -6.49 6.87 11.20
N ASP A 20 -7.55 6.18 10.79
CA ASP A 20 -8.36 5.33 11.68
C ASP A 20 -7.57 4.12 12.16
N ALA A 21 -6.76 3.49 11.30
CA ALA A 21 -5.84 2.42 11.71
C ALA A 21 -4.85 2.88 12.78
N GLY A 22 -4.30 4.09 12.64
CA GLY A 22 -3.45 4.70 13.67
C GLY A 22 -4.19 4.88 15.00
N LYS A 23 -5.43 5.36 14.97
CA LYS A 23 -6.28 5.50 16.17
C LYS A 23 -6.59 4.14 16.80
N ILE A 24 -6.93 3.11 16.02
CA ILE A 24 -7.19 1.74 16.48
C ILE A 24 -5.94 1.17 17.18
N ALA A 25 -4.76 1.46 16.66
CA ALA A 25 -3.48 1.10 17.29
C ALA A 25 -3.19 1.90 18.58
N GLY A 26 -4.10 2.76 19.03
CA GLY A 26 -3.96 3.57 20.26
C GLY A 26 -3.12 4.84 20.08
N LEU A 27 -2.78 5.22 18.85
CA LEU A 27 -1.98 6.41 18.57
C LEU A 27 -2.86 7.66 18.47
N ASN A 28 -2.36 8.78 19.01
CA ASN A 28 -2.92 10.10 18.71
C ASN A 28 -2.31 10.61 17.40
N VAL A 29 -3.06 10.48 16.31
CA VAL A 29 -2.58 10.87 14.97
C VAL A 29 -2.70 12.37 14.80
N LEU A 30 -1.59 13.09 14.97
CA LEU A 30 -1.52 14.55 14.85
C LEU A 30 -1.65 14.99 13.39
N ARG A 31 -1.04 14.25 12.45
CA ARG A 31 -1.05 14.59 11.03
C ARG A 31 -0.86 13.35 10.14
N ILE A 32 -1.52 13.37 9.00
CA ILE A 32 -1.20 12.55 7.83
C ILE A 32 -0.37 13.41 6.87
N ILE A 33 0.75 12.89 6.37
CA ILE A 33 1.66 13.59 5.45
C ILE A 33 1.93 12.69 4.24
N ASN A 34 2.08 13.28 3.05
CA ASN A 34 2.42 12.53 1.86
C ASN A 34 3.89 12.04 1.90
N GLU A 35 4.12 10.82 1.45
CA GLU A 35 5.45 10.18 1.42
C GLU A 35 6.49 11.03 0.66
N PRO A 36 6.23 11.53 -0.57
CA PRO A 36 7.19 12.36 -1.28
C PRO A 36 7.46 13.70 -0.58
N THR A 37 6.45 14.29 0.07
CA THR A 37 6.63 15.51 0.88
C THR A 37 7.53 15.25 2.09
N SER A 38 7.33 14.09 2.73
CA SER A 38 8.17 13.63 3.83
C SER A 38 9.62 13.40 3.39
N ALA A 39 9.83 12.73 2.25
CA ALA A 39 11.17 12.54 1.68
C ALA A 39 11.85 13.87 1.31
N ALA A 40 11.09 14.82 0.75
CA ALA A 40 11.59 16.16 0.45
C ALA A 40 11.99 16.93 1.71
N LEU A 41 11.24 16.76 2.81
CA LEU A 41 11.57 17.35 4.11
C LEU A 41 12.90 16.79 4.65
N ALA A 42 13.11 15.48 4.59
CA ALA A 42 14.37 14.86 4.97
C ALA A 42 15.55 15.37 4.13
N TYR A 43 15.34 15.56 2.81
CA TYR A 43 16.36 16.08 1.91
C TYR A 43 16.64 17.59 2.12
N GLY A 44 15.58 18.39 2.31
CA GLY A 44 15.68 19.85 2.38
C GLY A 44 16.43 20.36 3.62
N LEU A 45 16.46 19.57 4.69
CA LEU A 45 17.23 19.94 5.91
C LEU A 45 18.73 20.00 5.68
N ASP A 46 19.26 19.16 4.78
CA ASP A 46 20.70 19.05 4.55
C ASP A 46 21.22 20.00 3.44
N ASN A 47 20.35 20.48 2.57
CA ASN A 47 20.77 21.10 1.31
C ASN A 47 20.30 22.55 1.07
N GLY A 48 19.62 23.21 1.97
CA GLY A 48 19.31 24.65 2.09
C GLY A 48 19.18 25.57 0.85
N ASN A 49 19.53 25.11 -0.34
CA ASN A 49 19.48 25.91 -1.57
C ASN A 49 18.11 25.78 -2.26
N PRO A 50 17.50 26.89 -2.67
CA PRO A 50 16.26 26.87 -3.44
C PRO A 50 16.40 26.05 -4.72
N GLN A 51 15.54 25.06 -4.93
CA GLN A 51 15.55 24.23 -6.12
C GLN A 51 14.23 23.47 -6.32
N LYS A 52 13.94 23.14 -7.58
CA LYS A 52 12.86 22.23 -7.93
C LYS A 52 13.39 20.81 -8.00
N ILE A 53 12.72 19.91 -7.31
CA ILE A 53 13.07 18.49 -7.28
C ILE A 53 11.93 17.64 -7.84
N LEU A 54 12.27 16.48 -8.37
CA LEU A 54 11.32 15.43 -8.69
C LEU A 54 11.54 14.26 -7.74
N VAL A 55 10.53 13.91 -6.97
CA VAL A 55 10.53 12.72 -6.12
C VAL A 55 9.87 11.59 -6.91
N TYR A 56 10.61 10.52 -7.11
CA TYR A 56 10.18 9.29 -7.79
C TYR A 56 10.12 8.19 -6.74
N ASP A 57 8.91 7.90 -6.27
CA ASP A 57 8.65 6.95 -5.19
C ASP A 57 8.02 5.67 -5.74
N LEU A 58 8.81 4.59 -5.79
CA LEU A 58 8.35 3.26 -6.17
C LEU A 58 8.52 2.32 -4.98
N GLY A 59 7.41 2.15 -4.26
CA GLY A 59 7.32 1.32 -3.08
C GLY A 59 7.00 -0.15 -3.38
N GLY A 60 6.39 -0.83 -2.42
CA GLY A 60 5.92 -2.22 -2.58
C GLY A 60 4.67 -2.35 -3.42
N GLY A 61 3.68 -1.46 -3.25
CA GLY A 61 2.37 -1.55 -3.91
C GLY A 61 1.94 -0.31 -4.68
N THR A 62 2.65 0.83 -4.54
CA THR A 62 2.30 2.10 -5.17
C THR A 62 3.48 2.75 -5.86
N PHE A 63 3.18 3.52 -6.87
CA PHE A 63 4.12 4.40 -7.56
C PHE A 63 3.61 5.84 -7.53
N ASP A 64 4.40 6.75 -6.97
CA ASP A 64 4.11 8.17 -6.90
C ASP A 64 5.23 9.01 -7.49
N VAL A 65 4.86 10.08 -8.19
CA VAL A 65 5.79 11.09 -8.67
C VAL A 65 5.30 12.45 -8.24
N SER A 66 6.16 13.22 -7.57
CA SER A 66 5.83 14.58 -7.16
C SER A 66 6.91 15.55 -7.62
N VAL A 67 6.48 16.68 -8.17
CA VAL A 67 7.35 17.84 -8.46
C VAL A 67 7.20 18.81 -7.31
N ILE A 68 8.32 19.13 -6.66
CA ILE A 68 8.34 19.87 -5.40
C ILE A 68 9.30 21.06 -5.56
N ASP A 69 8.87 22.22 -5.13
CA ASP A 69 9.71 23.42 -4.99
C ASP A 69 10.18 23.55 -3.54
N ILE A 70 11.48 23.66 -3.35
CA ILE A 70 12.11 23.84 -2.05
C ILE A 70 12.79 25.22 -2.07
N GLY A 71 12.38 26.12 -1.18
CA GLY A 71 13.00 27.44 -1.05
C GLY A 71 12.39 28.24 0.08
N ASP A 72 13.15 29.19 0.65
CA ASP A 72 12.69 30.15 1.66
C ASP A 72 11.93 29.53 2.84
N ASN A 73 12.40 28.39 3.35
CA ASN A 73 11.76 27.59 4.40
C ASN A 73 10.36 27.04 3.99
N VAL A 74 10.05 26.96 2.70
CA VAL A 74 8.82 26.36 2.19
C VAL A 74 9.17 25.13 1.36
N ILE A 75 8.43 24.06 1.58
CA ILE A 75 8.41 22.87 0.73
C ILE A 75 7.01 22.83 0.12
N GLU A 76 6.90 23.16 -1.15
CA GLU A 76 5.65 23.24 -1.88
C GLU A 76 5.58 22.16 -2.95
N VAL A 77 4.55 21.31 -2.88
CA VAL A 77 4.23 20.36 -3.96
C VAL A 77 3.54 21.14 -5.08
N LEU A 78 4.14 21.16 -6.26
CA LEU A 78 3.58 21.82 -7.45
C LEU A 78 2.59 20.90 -8.19
N ALA A 79 2.93 19.62 -8.29
CA ALA A 79 2.07 18.62 -8.89
C ALA A 79 2.44 17.21 -8.42
N THR A 80 1.46 16.31 -8.43
CA THR A 80 1.65 14.89 -8.17
C THR A 80 0.87 14.03 -9.17
N SER A 81 1.41 12.87 -9.50
CA SER A 81 0.77 11.85 -10.34
C SER A 81 1.23 10.48 -9.89
N GLY A 82 0.51 9.42 -10.20
CA GLY A 82 0.91 8.08 -9.74
C GLY A 82 0.01 6.95 -10.23
N ASP A 83 0.32 5.76 -9.73
CA ASP A 83 -0.47 4.54 -9.91
C ASP A 83 -0.51 3.77 -8.58
N ASN A 84 -1.69 3.65 -7.97
CA ASN A 84 -1.90 2.95 -6.70
C ASN A 84 -1.85 1.42 -6.81
N HIS A 85 -1.59 0.90 -8.00
CA HIS A 85 -1.52 -0.52 -8.33
C HIS A 85 -0.26 -0.87 -9.10
N LEU A 86 0.84 -0.15 -8.87
CA LEU A 86 2.15 -0.41 -9.44
C LEU A 86 3.22 -0.34 -8.36
N GLY A 87 3.87 -1.46 -8.07
CA GLY A 87 4.91 -1.51 -7.05
C GLY A 87 5.72 -2.81 -7.09
N GLY A 88 6.60 -2.99 -6.14
CA GLY A 88 7.48 -4.15 -6.02
C GLY A 88 6.76 -5.49 -6.04
N ASP A 89 5.53 -5.54 -5.53
CA ASP A 89 4.69 -6.75 -5.52
C ASP A 89 4.30 -7.20 -6.93
N ASP A 90 4.16 -6.25 -7.87
CA ASP A 90 3.90 -6.58 -9.28
C ASP A 90 5.14 -7.21 -9.94
N PHE A 91 6.32 -6.71 -9.60
CA PHE A 91 7.59 -7.31 -10.05
C PHE A 91 7.74 -8.74 -9.50
N ASP A 92 7.42 -8.96 -8.23
CA ASP A 92 7.41 -10.28 -7.62
C ASP A 92 6.41 -11.21 -8.29
N ALA A 93 5.19 -10.72 -8.57
CA ALA A 93 4.16 -11.49 -9.25
C ALA A 93 4.59 -11.93 -10.67
N ARG A 94 5.31 -11.08 -11.41
CA ARG A 94 5.88 -11.46 -12.73
C ARG A 94 6.86 -12.63 -12.59
N LEU A 95 7.75 -12.55 -11.60
CA LEU A 95 8.71 -13.62 -11.35
C LEU A 95 8.03 -14.89 -10.86
N VAL A 96 7.08 -14.81 -9.95
CA VAL A 96 6.29 -15.96 -9.47
C VAL A 96 5.57 -16.66 -10.62
N ASN A 97 4.89 -15.90 -11.49
CA ASN A 97 4.20 -16.47 -12.65
C ASN A 97 5.19 -17.20 -13.59
N TYR A 98 6.33 -16.60 -13.88
CA TYR A 98 7.39 -17.23 -14.65
C TYR A 98 7.87 -18.56 -14.03
N LEU A 99 8.10 -18.58 -12.71
CA LEU A 99 8.54 -19.77 -12.00
C LEU A 99 7.49 -20.89 -12.02
N VAL A 100 6.20 -20.53 -11.84
CA VAL A 100 5.09 -21.49 -11.92
C VAL A 100 4.99 -22.10 -13.30
N ASP A 101 5.08 -21.30 -14.36
CA ASP A 101 4.99 -21.76 -15.75
C ASP A 101 6.18 -22.67 -16.09
N ARG A 102 7.40 -22.26 -15.72
CA ARG A 102 8.61 -23.08 -15.95
C ARG A 102 8.55 -24.41 -15.22
N PHE A 103 8.11 -24.42 -13.96
CA PHE A 103 7.98 -25.66 -13.19
C PHE A 103 6.90 -26.59 -13.78
N LYS A 104 5.84 -26.01 -14.30
CA LYS A 104 4.80 -26.76 -15.02
C LYS A 104 5.35 -27.37 -16.32
N GLU A 105 6.21 -26.68 -17.04
CA GLU A 105 6.85 -27.17 -18.26
C GLU A 105 7.84 -28.30 -17.97
N THR A 106 8.67 -28.18 -16.92
CA THR A 106 9.73 -29.15 -16.60
C THR A 106 9.23 -30.37 -15.85
N ASP A 107 8.35 -30.18 -14.86
CA ASP A 107 7.91 -31.20 -13.91
C ASP A 107 6.47 -31.64 -14.15
N GLY A 108 5.72 -30.97 -15.04
CA GLY A 108 4.32 -31.28 -15.32
C GLY A 108 3.35 -30.91 -14.19
N ILE A 109 3.81 -30.23 -13.13
CA ILE A 109 3.04 -29.93 -11.92
C ILE A 109 2.67 -28.45 -11.90
N ASN A 110 1.39 -28.17 -11.69
CA ASN A 110 0.90 -26.79 -11.55
C ASN A 110 0.84 -26.38 -10.06
N LEU A 111 1.78 -25.52 -9.65
CA LEU A 111 1.88 -25.04 -8.27
C LEU A 111 0.82 -24.00 -7.89
N SER A 112 0.12 -23.37 -8.85
CA SER A 112 -0.84 -22.28 -8.58
C SER A 112 -2.02 -22.67 -7.67
N LYS A 113 -2.28 -23.97 -7.49
CA LYS A 113 -3.36 -24.50 -6.64
C LYS A 113 -2.90 -24.87 -5.23
N ASP A 114 -1.61 -24.83 -4.96
CA ASP A 114 -1.01 -25.11 -3.65
C ASP A 114 -0.65 -23.78 -2.96
N ALA A 115 -1.46 -23.39 -1.96
CA ALA A 115 -1.26 -22.13 -1.24
C ALA A 115 0.10 -22.06 -0.53
N SER A 116 0.59 -23.19 0.00
CA SER A 116 1.90 -23.25 0.66
C SER A 116 3.05 -23.10 -0.34
N ALA A 117 2.97 -23.77 -1.50
CA ALA A 117 3.95 -23.62 -2.56
C ALA A 117 3.96 -22.17 -3.10
N MET A 118 2.78 -21.57 -3.31
CA MET A 118 2.66 -20.20 -3.76
C MET A 118 3.23 -19.20 -2.76
N GLN A 119 3.06 -19.41 -1.46
CA GLN A 119 3.66 -18.54 -0.44
C GLN A 119 5.19 -18.60 -0.48
N ARG A 120 5.75 -19.81 -0.52
CA ARG A 120 7.21 -20.01 -0.63
C ARG A 120 7.79 -19.43 -1.93
N LEU A 121 7.04 -19.51 -3.03
CA LEU A 121 7.43 -18.89 -4.29
C LEU A 121 7.47 -17.36 -4.20
N ARG A 122 6.51 -16.72 -3.52
CA ARG A 122 6.51 -15.27 -3.32
C ARG A 122 7.72 -14.82 -2.50
N GLU A 123 7.99 -15.49 -1.38
CA GLU A 123 9.13 -15.18 -0.51
C GLU A 123 10.47 -15.30 -1.26
N GLU A 124 10.64 -16.36 -2.04
CA GLU A 124 11.87 -16.58 -2.80
C GLU A 124 11.97 -15.64 -4.02
N ALA A 125 10.84 -15.29 -4.66
CA ALA A 125 10.81 -14.31 -5.74
C ALA A 125 11.20 -12.91 -5.24
N GLU A 126 10.66 -12.47 -4.10
CA GLU A 126 11.04 -11.20 -3.48
C GLU A 126 12.53 -11.17 -3.13
N LYS A 127 13.05 -12.25 -2.53
CA LYS A 127 14.47 -12.38 -2.21
C LYS A 127 15.32 -12.31 -3.48
N ALA A 128 14.96 -13.04 -4.54
CA ALA A 128 15.65 -13.00 -5.82
C ALA A 128 15.61 -11.61 -6.48
N LYS A 129 14.46 -10.90 -6.46
CA LYS A 129 14.35 -9.51 -6.90
C LYS A 129 15.34 -8.61 -6.17
N LYS A 130 15.43 -8.71 -4.84
CA LYS A 130 16.38 -7.94 -4.03
C LYS A 130 17.84 -8.29 -4.39
N GLU A 131 18.17 -9.56 -4.55
CA GLU A 131 19.50 -10.03 -4.95
C GLU A 131 19.89 -9.53 -6.34
N LEU A 132 18.96 -9.59 -7.32
CA LEU A 132 19.17 -9.10 -8.68
C LEU A 132 19.38 -7.59 -8.78
N SER A 133 19.11 -6.83 -7.74
CA SER A 133 19.43 -5.40 -7.68
C SER A 133 20.95 -5.16 -7.54
N SER A 134 21.70 -6.10 -6.97
CA SER A 134 23.16 -6.04 -6.80
C SER A 134 23.93 -7.10 -7.60
N ALA A 135 23.39 -8.33 -7.73
CA ALA A 135 23.99 -9.44 -8.47
C ALA A 135 23.45 -9.54 -9.91
N PHE A 136 24.18 -10.19 -10.79
CA PHE A 136 23.74 -10.47 -12.18
C PHE A 136 22.85 -11.71 -12.30
N ASN A 137 22.89 -12.59 -11.31
CA ASN A 137 22.11 -13.82 -11.25
C ASN A 137 21.65 -14.05 -9.82
N ALA A 138 20.48 -14.66 -9.67
CA ALA A 138 19.95 -15.17 -8.40
C ALA A 138 19.57 -16.64 -8.57
N ASN A 139 19.78 -17.44 -7.52
CA ASN A 139 19.39 -18.85 -7.52
C ASN A 139 18.09 -19.01 -6.72
N ILE A 140 17.09 -19.61 -7.36
CA ILE A 140 15.82 -20.01 -6.77
C ILE A 140 15.93 -21.46 -6.34
N ASN A 141 16.01 -21.70 -5.03
CA ASN A 141 16.15 -23.06 -4.49
C ASN A 141 15.04 -23.35 -3.49
N LEU A 142 14.04 -24.10 -3.93
CA LEU A 142 12.89 -24.50 -3.14
C LEU A 142 12.79 -26.03 -3.07
N PRO A 143 13.46 -26.66 -2.10
CA PRO A 143 13.37 -28.10 -1.92
C PRO A 143 11.95 -28.49 -1.46
N PHE A 144 11.48 -29.64 -1.95
CA PHE A 144 10.18 -30.21 -1.61
C PHE A 144 9.01 -29.22 -1.88
N ILE A 145 9.05 -28.55 -3.03
CA ILE A 145 8.01 -27.56 -3.39
C ILE A 145 6.69 -28.22 -3.75
N ALA A 146 6.74 -29.44 -4.27
CA ALA A 146 5.56 -30.23 -4.57
C ALA A 146 5.77 -31.72 -4.26
N MET A 147 4.67 -32.43 -4.05
CA MET A 147 4.65 -33.87 -3.87
C MET A 147 3.74 -34.50 -4.96
N ALA A 148 4.29 -35.38 -5.77
CA ALA A 148 3.56 -36.11 -6.79
C ALA A 148 3.61 -37.63 -6.56
N LYS A 149 3.00 -38.42 -7.45
CA LYS A 149 2.96 -39.89 -7.30
C LYS A 149 4.35 -40.55 -7.39
N ASP A 150 5.24 -39.97 -8.12
CA ASP A 150 6.63 -40.38 -8.33
C ASP A 150 7.59 -39.90 -7.22
N GLY A 151 7.14 -38.99 -6.36
CA GLY A 151 7.88 -38.53 -5.19
C GLY A 151 7.89 -37.01 -5.01
N PRO A 152 8.82 -36.50 -4.21
CA PRO A 152 8.99 -35.06 -4.01
C PRO A 152 9.68 -34.42 -5.22
N HIS A 153 9.18 -33.24 -5.58
CA HIS A 153 9.76 -32.36 -6.60
C HIS A 153 10.39 -31.15 -5.96
N HIS A 154 11.49 -30.68 -6.54
CA HIS A 154 12.29 -29.57 -6.07
C HIS A 154 12.42 -28.53 -7.18
N MET A 155 12.41 -27.26 -6.84
CA MET A 155 12.75 -26.21 -7.78
C MET A 155 14.19 -25.76 -7.50
N ASP A 156 15.03 -25.83 -8.51
CA ASP A 156 16.40 -25.29 -8.50
C ASP A 156 16.64 -24.62 -9.87
N MET A 157 16.57 -23.30 -9.89
CA MET A 157 16.61 -22.49 -11.11
C MET A 157 17.47 -21.26 -10.90
N ASN A 158 18.21 -20.87 -11.93
CA ASN A 158 18.92 -19.60 -11.97
C ASN A 158 18.15 -18.58 -12.81
N ILE A 159 17.99 -17.38 -12.28
CA ILE A 159 17.40 -16.25 -12.97
C ILE A 159 18.47 -15.19 -13.15
N SER A 160 18.71 -14.75 -14.39
CA SER A 160 19.59 -13.61 -14.65
C SER A 160 18.85 -12.28 -14.49
N ARG A 161 19.59 -11.21 -14.19
CA ARG A 161 19.07 -9.84 -14.19
C ARG A 161 18.45 -9.47 -15.56
N GLN A 162 19.04 -9.94 -16.65
CA GLN A 162 18.51 -9.71 -17.98
C GLN A 162 17.12 -10.33 -18.14
N GLN A 163 16.93 -11.59 -17.74
CA GLN A 163 15.61 -12.25 -17.78
C GLN A 163 14.60 -11.53 -16.90
N PHE A 164 15.00 -11.14 -15.69
CA PHE A 164 14.13 -10.35 -14.80
C PHE A 164 13.73 -9.02 -15.42
N ASN A 165 14.65 -8.29 -16.04
CA ASN A 165 14.37 -7.03 -16.74
C ASN A 165 13.40 -7.25 -17.90
N GLU A 166 13.54 -8.32 -18.69
CA GLU A 166 12.63 -8.68 -19.79
C GLU A 166 11.21 -8.99 -19.26
N LEU A 167 11.09 -9.73 -18.16
CA LEU A 167 9.81 -10.06 -17.52
C LEU A 167 9.06 -8.85 -16.96
N THR A 168 9.78 -7.79 -16.61
CA THR A 168 9.25 -6.62 -15.88
C THR A 168 9.34 -5.32 -16.68
N ALA A 169 9.74 -5.37 -17.93
CA ALA A 169 9.95 -4.19 -18.77
C ALA A 169 8.70 -3.30 -18.88
N ASP A 170 7.53 -3.92 -19.05
CA ASP A 170 6.25 -3.22 -19.12
C ASP A 170 5.88 -2.49 -17.83
N LEU A 171 6.27 -3.03 -16.67
CA LEU A 171 6.05 -2.38 -15.36
C LEU A 171 6.93 -1.13 -15.24
N VAL A 172 8.18 -1.22 -15.67
CA VAL A 172 9.10 -0.07 -15.71
C VAL A 172 8.58 1.00 -16.67
N ASP A 173 8.07 0.61 -17.85
CA ASP A 173 7.53 1.54 -18.84
C ASP A 173 6.26 2.27 -18.37
N LYS A 174 5.43 1.63 -17.52
CA LYS A 174 4.25 2.28 -16.94
C LYS A 174 4.59 3.50 -16.09
N THR A 175 5.80 3.60 -15.56
CA THR A 175 6.21 4.75 -14.75
C THR A 175 6.43 6.02 -15.57
N VAL A 176 6.57 5.92 -16.89
CA VAL A 176 6.87 7.07 -17.78
C VAL A 176 5.73 8.09 -17.78
N ILE A 177 4.50 7.62 -18.00
CA ILE A 177 3.32 8.49 -18.10
C ILE A 177 3.09 9.33 -16.85
N PRO A 178 3.12 8.77 -15.61
CA PRO A 178 3.01 9.60 -14.41
C PRO A 178 4.10 10.66 -14.27
N VAL A 179 5.35 10.36 -14.68
CA VAL A 179 6.44 11.36 -14.66
C VAL A 179 6.14 12.51 -15.62
N GLU A 180 5.72 12.20 -16.84
CA GLU A 180 5.36 13.22 -17.85
C GLU A 180 4.15 14.05 -17.39
N ASN A 181 3.13 13.41 -16.81
CA ASN A 181 1.96 14.10 -16.27
C ASN A 181 2.34 15.06 -15.14
N ALA A 182 3.16 14.64 -14.18
CA ALA A 182 3.58 15.49 -13.07
C ALA A 182 4.37 16.72 -13.55
N LEU A 183 5.26 16.55 -14.51
CA LEU A 183 6.01 17.67 -15.11
C LEU A 183 5.07 18.63 -15.88
N HIS A 184 4.17 18.07 -16.69
CA HIS A 184 3.19 18.84 -17.45
C HIS A 184 2.28 19.67 -16.53
N ASP A 185 1.73 19.03 -15.49
CA ASP A 185 0.82 19.67 -14.54
C ASP A 185 1.51 20.76 -13.70
N ALA A 186 2.82 20.58 -13.41
CA ALA A 186 3.64 21.61 -12.78
C ALA A 186 4.02 22.75 -13.74
N GLY A 187 3.71 22.65 -15.04
CA GLY A 187 4.14 23.61 -16.07
C GLY A 187 5.65 23.62 -16.29
N LEU A 188 6.34 22.53 -16.02
CA LEU A 188 7.78 22.40 -16.05
C LEU A 188 8.23 21.35 -17.06
N ASN A 189 9.49 21.45 -17.46
CA ASN A 189 10.17 20.42 -18.23
C ASN A 189 11.32 19.80 -17.42
N LYS A 190 11.89 18.69 -17.90
CA LYS A 190 12.96 17.98 -17.19
C LYS A 190 14.22 18.82 -16.89
N ASN A 191 14.47 19.89 -17.66
CA ASN A 191 15.64 20.74 -17.44
C ASN A 191 15.43 21.71 -16.27
N ASP A 192 14.18 22.03 -15.94
CA ASP A 192 13.81 22.90 -14.82
C ASP A 192 13.96 22.18 -13.47
N ILE A 193 14.07 20.84 -13.49
CA ILE A 193 14.28 20.04 -12.30
C ILE A 193 15.77 20.01 -11.93
N GLY A 194 16.12 20.53 -10.76
CA GLY A 194 17.50 20.53 -10.27
C GLY A 194 17.97 19.14 -9.84
N MET A 195 17.11 18.37 -9.21
CA MET A 195 17.45 17.07 -8.59
C MET A 195 16.30 16.06 -8.75
N VAL A 196 16.67 14.77 -8.91
CA VAL A 196 15.72 13.65 -8.86
C VAL A 196 16.04 12.81 -7.62
N LEU A 197 15.07 12.65 -6.73
CA LEU A 197 15.17 11.79 -5.55
C LEU A 197 14.48 10.45 -5.83
N LEU A 198 15.18 9.38 -5.50
CA LEU A 198 14.61 8.02 -5.56
C LEU A 198 14.17 7.62 -4.15
N VAL A 199 12.92 7.22 -4.03
CA VAL A 199 12.25 6.79 -2.81
C VAL A 199 11.61 5.43 -3.03
N GLY A 200 11.51 4.64 -1.95
CA GLY A 200 10.96 3.28 -2.00
C GLY A 200 11.98 2.24 -2.45
N GLY A 201 11.91 1.05 -1.84
CA GLY A 201 12.86 -0.03 -2.05
C GLY A 201 12.96 -0.53 -3.49
N SER A 202 11.87 -0.45 -4.27
CA SER A 202 11.84 -0.89 -5.68
C SER A 202 12.63 0.03 -6.62
N THR A 203 12.99 1.25 -6.20
CA THR A 203 13.91 2.12 -6.95
C THR A 203 15.37 1.63 -6.94
N ARG A 204 15.69 0.60 -6.14
CA ARG A 204 16.99 -0.07 -6.18
C ARG A 204 17.17 -0.96 -7.41
N ILE A 205 16.08 -1.31 -8.10
CA ILE A 205 16.12 -2.12 -9.34
C ILE A 205 16.87 -1.33 -10.43
N PRO A 206 17.98 -1.87 -10.99
CA PRO A 206 18.80 -1.14 -11.97
C PRO A 206 18.01 -0.66 -13.18
N ALA A 207 17.09 -1.46 -13.72
CA ALA A 207 16.25 -1.09 -14.85
C ALA A 207 15.37 0.15 -14.55
N VAL A 208 14.90 0.31 -13.32
CA VAL A 208 14.14 1.50 -12.87
C VAL A 208 15.06 2.72 -12.87
N GLN A 209 16.27 2.60 -12.30
CA GLN A 209 17.24 3.71 -12.29
C GLN A 209 17.66 4.13 -13.70
N ASP A 210 17.86 3.15 -14.60
CA ASP A 210 18.18 3.41 -16.01
C ASP A 210 17.03 4.14 -16.72
N LYS A 211 15.78 3.75 -16.44
CA LYS A 211 14.60 4.40 -16.99
C LYS A 211 14.51 5.86 -16.50
N VAL A 212 14.71 6.10 -15.21
CA VAL A 212 14.72 7.47 -14.65
C VAL A 212 15.80 8.34 -15.32
N ARG A 213 17.01 7.80 -15.49
CA ARG A 213 18.09 8.50 -16.22
C ARG A 213 17.69 8.84 -17.67
N GLN A 214 17.04 7.88 -18.34
CA GLN A 214 16.57 8.07 -19.71
C GLN A 214 15.52 9.18 -19.82
N ILE A 215 14.52 9.18 -18.94
CA ILE A 215 13.44 10.16 -18.93
C ILE A 215 13.98 11.55 -18.58
N MET A 216 14.72 11.64 -17.47
CA MET A 216 15.13 12.92 -16.89
C MET A 216 16.42 13.48 -17.51
N GLY A 217 17.21 12.64 -18.19
CA GLY A 217 18.50 13.05 -18.78
C GLY A 217 19.57 13.38 -17.75
N LYS A 218 19.43 12.96 -16.49
CA LYS A 218 20.36 13.20 -15.39
C LYS A 218 20.40 12.04 -14.40
N GLU A 219 21.50 11.94 -13.64
CA GLU A 219 21.63 10.94 -12.57
C GLU A 219 20.71 11.30 -11.39
N PRO A 220 19.91 10.33 -10.89
CA PRO A 220 19.16 10.54 -9.66
C PRO A 220 20.11 10.61 -8.45
N SER A 221 19.71 11.35 -7.44
CA SER A 221 20.46 11.47 -6.19
C SER A 221 20.51 10.15 -5.43
N ARG A 222 21.66 9.87 -4.81
CA ARG A 222 21.88 8.72 -3.93
C ARG A 222 22.18 9.14 -2.48
N ASN A 223 21.95 10.41 -2.15
CA ASN A 223 22.32 10.97 -0.85
C ASN A 223 21.40 10.53 0.29
N LEU A 224 20.18 10.07 -0.03
CA LEU A 224 19.25 9.53 0.95
C LEU A 224 19.09 8.02 0.79
N ASN A 225 18.88 7.35 1.90
CA ASN A 225 18.44 5.95 1.87
C ASN A 225 16.96 5.90 1.44
N PRO A 226 16.63 5.28 0.29
CA PRO A 226 15.27 5.28 -0.23
C PRO A 226 14.27 4.51 0.66
N ASP A 227 14.76 3.67 1.58
CA ASP A 227 13.92 2.90 2.50
C ASP A 227 13.60 3.69 3.79
N GLU A 228 14.38 4.73 4.13
CA GLU A 228 14.30 5.41 5.43
C GLU A 228 13.93 6.89 5.32
N CYS A 229 14.13 7.53 4.16
CA CYS A 229 13.98 8.97 4.02
C CYS A 229 12.55 9.47 4.34
N VAL A 230 11.53 8.69 4.04
CA VAL A 230 10.13 8.99 4.36
C VAL A 230 9.93 9.02 5.88
N ALA A 231 10.43 8.01 6.59
CA ALA A 231 10.33 7.94 8.05
C ALA A 231 11.11 9.08 8.74
N LEU A 232 12.28 9.44 8.20
CA LEU A 232 13.08 10.56 8.69
C LEU A 232 12.33 11.89 8.56
N GLY A 233 11.73 12.17 7.41
CA GLY A 233 10.92 13.38 7.21
C GLY A 233 9.67 13.40 8.11
N ALA A 234 9.01 12.26 8.29
CA ALA A 234 7.89 12.13 9.23
C ALA A 234 8.32 12.43 10.67
N ALA A 235 9.49 11.95 11.08
CA ALA A 235 10.05 12.24 12.41
C ALA A 235 10.31 13.74 12.61
N VAL A 236 10.84 14.43 11.59
CA VAL A 236 11.03 15.88 11.64
C VAL A 236 9.69 16.60 11.81
N GLN A 237 8.67 16.23 11.04
CA GLN A 237 7.33 16.80 11.19
C GLN A 237 6.72 16.51 12.55
N GLY A 238 6.92 15.31 13.08
CA GLY A 238 6.51 14.92 14.44
C GLY A 238 7.17 15.77 15.50
N GLY A 239 8.49 15.97 15.41
CA GLY A 239 9.25 16.84 16.29
C GLY A 239 8.77 18.30 16.26
N LYS A 240 8.41 18.80 15.07
CA LYS A 240 7.83 20.15 14.91
C LYS A 240 6.47 20.27 15.61
N LEU A 241 5.55 19.35 15.34
CA LEU A 241 4.20 19.35 15.92
C LEU A 241 4.21 19.11 17.43
N GLY A 242 5.15 18.31 17.92
CA GLY A 242 5.36 18.04 19.36
C GLY A 242 6.18 19.11 20.09
N ASN A 243 6.55 20.23 19.42
CA ASN A 243 7.41 21.27 20.00
C ASN A 243 8.75 20.75 20.58
N GLN A 244 9.30 19.70 19.95
CA GLN A 244 10.55 19.06 20.42
C GLN A 244 11.79 19.59 19.66
N LEU A 245 11.59 20.39 18.59
CA LEU A 245 12.67 21.00 17.85
C LEU A 245 13.14 22.28 18.51
N MET A 246 14.44 22.60 18.39
CA MET A 246 14.98 23.86 18.88
C MET A 246 14.31 25.03 18.13
N PRO A 247 13.77 26.04 18.85
CA PRO A 247 13.25 27.24 18.21
C PRO A 247 14.31 27.92 17.35
N GLY A 248 13.93 28.34 16.12
CA GLY A 248 14.84 28.95 15.15
C GLY A 248 15.75 27.98 14.39
N SER A 249 15.58 26.66 14.60
CA SER A 249 16.21 25.68 13.70
C SER A 249 15.50 25.64 12.35
N ALA A 250 16.23 25.36 11.26
CA ALA A 250 15.64 25.24 9.92
C ALA A 250 14.41 24.30 9.93
N ALA A 251 14.51 23.16 10.61
CA ALA A 251 13.42 22.20 10.73
C ALA A 251 12.16 22.76 11.43
N SER A 252 12.33 23.70 12.40
CA SER A 252 11.19 24.29 13.12
C SER A 252 10.43 25.34 12.28
N GLU A 253 11.08 25.94 11.30
CA GLU A 253 10.53 27.03 10.47
C GLU A 253 9.92 26.54 9.15
N ILE A 254 10.25 25.33 8.68
CA ILE A 254 9.75 24.81 7.41
C ILE A 254 8.23 24.74 7.37
N ILE A 255 7.65 25.29 6.32
CA ILE A 255 6.20 25.18 5.99
C ILE A 255 6.04 24.13 4.88
N LEU A 256 5.13 23.19 5.10
CA LEU A 256 4.77 22.19 4.11
C LEU A 256 3.45 22.59 3.44
N MET A 257 3.45 22.68 2.11
CA MET A 257 2.28 22.93 1.28
C MET A 257 2.09 21.75 0.32
N ASP A 258 1.02 21.02 0.53
CA ASP A 258 0.70 19.82 -0.25
C ASP A 258 -0.44 20.09 -1.23
N VAL A 259 -0.78 19.13 -2.11
CA VAL A 259 -1.84 19.26 -3.11
C VAL A 259 -2.81 18.10 -3.08
N THR A 260 -4.06 18.34 -3.54
CA THR A 260 -5.00 17.26 -3.80
C THR A 260 -4.62 16.50 -5.09
N PRO A 261 -4.55 15.14 -5.07
CA PRO A 261 -4.05 14.39 -6.22
C PRO A 261 -5.05 14.27 -7.38
N LEU A 262 -6.35 14.41 -7.09
CA LEU A 262 -7.44 14.25 -8.05
C LEU A 262 -8.49 15.34 -7.88
N SER A 263 -9.14 15.69 -8.99
CA SER A 263 -10.24 16.67 -9.00
C SER A 263 -11.45 16.17 -8.21
N LEU A 264 -12.11 17.10 -7.52
CA LEU A 264 -13.36 16.87 -6.79
C LEU A 264 -14.53 17.55 -7.48
N SER A 265 -15.63 16.84 -7.60
CA SER A 265 -16.81 17.27 -8.35
C SER A 265 -18.10 16.81 -7.70
N ILE A 266 -19.22 17.42 -8.11
CA ILE A 266 -20.56 16.93 -7.84
C ILE A 266 -21.27 16.51 -9.12
N GLU A 267 -22.29 15.64 -8.98
CA GLU A 267 -23.15 15.27 -10.10
C GLU A 267 -24.11 16.40 -10.43
N THR A 268 -24.17 16.77 -11.71
CA THR A 268 -25.16 17.68 -12.25
C THR A 268 -26.04 17.00 -13.29
N VAL A 269 -27.02 17.72 -13.84
CA VAL A 269 -27.98 17.20 -14.82
C VAL A 269 -27.26 16.48 -15.97
N GLY A 270 -27.73 15.27 -16.29
CA GLY A 270 -27.14 14.43 -17.33
C GLY A 270 -25.96 13.54 -16.84
N GLY A 271 -25.72 13.46 -15.52
CA GLY A 271 -24.62 12.67 -14.96
C GLY A 271 -23.25 13.28 -15.23
N ILE A 272 -23.18 14.60 -15.41
CA ILE A 272 -21.94 15.34 -15.66
C ILE A 272 -21.28 15.66 -14.33
N ALA A 273 -19.97 15.45 -14.25
CA ALA A 273 -19.13 15.86 -13.14
C ALA A 273 -18.80 17.35 -13.25
N SER A 274 -19.41 18.17 -12.40
CA SER A 274 -19.07 19.60 -12.28
C SER A 274 -17.95 19.73 -11.24
N ARG A 275 -16.74 20.08 -11.69
CA ARG A 275 -15.58 20.21 -10.84
C ARG A 275 -15.63 21.49 -10.03
N LEU A 276 -15.34 21.38 -8.73
CA LEU A 276 -15.21 22.51 -7.82
C LEU A 276 -13.75 22.68 -7.37
N ILE A 277 -13.00 21.59 -7.26
CA ILE A 277 -11.58 21.60 -6.96
C ILE A 277 -10.87 20.81 -8.04
N GLU A 278 -9.93 21.43 -8.70
CA GLU A 278 -9.10 20.77 -9.71
C GLU A 278 -7.95 20.00 -9.02
N ARG A 279 -7.46 18.92 -9.66
CA ARG A 279 -6.25 18.22 -9.20
C ARG A 279 -5.07 19.18 -9.07
N ASN A 280 -4.15 18.87 -8.20
CA ASN A 280 -2.98 19.69 -7.88
C ASN A 280 -3.32 21.08 -7.30
N THR A 281 -4.52 21.25 -6.73
CA THR A 281 -4.84 22.41 -5.92
C THR A 281 -4.16 22.30 -4.56
N THR A 282 -3.43 23.34 -4.15
CA THR A 282 -2.73 23.41 -2.85
C THR A 282 -3.73 23.30 -1.69
N ILE A 283 -3.38 22.49 -0.69
CA ILE A 283 -4.18 22.28 0.53
C ILE A 283 -3.45 22.85 1.77
N PRO A 284 -4.19 23.34 2.80
CA PRO A 284 -5.66 23.35 2.91
C PRO A 284 -6.32 24.33 1.95
N THR A 285 -7.53 24.02 1.49
CA THR A 285 -8.27 24.89 0.57
C THR A 285 -9.77 24.81 0.78
N ARG A 286 -10.47 25.90 0.44
CA ARG A 286 -11.92 25.98 0.49
C ARG A 286 -12.45 26.64 -0.77
N HIS A 287 -13.40 25.97 -1.45
CA HIS A 287 -14.03 26.50 -2.66
C HIS A 287 -15.54 26.29 -2.62
N SER A 288 -16.28 27.33 -3.05
CA SER A 288 -17.75 27.31 -3.09
C SER A 288 -18.25 27.65 -4.48
N GLN A 289 -19.34 26.99 -4.90
CA GLN A 289 -20.02 27.29 -6.15
C GLN A 289 -21.54 27.21 -5.94
N ILE A 290 -22.28 28.10 -6.62
CA ILE A 290 -23.75 28.16 -6.57
C ILE A 290 -24.34 27.29 -7.66
N PHE A 291 -25.22 26.38 -7.27
CA PHE A 291 -26.02 25.51 -8.13
C PHE A 291 -27.50 25.83 -7.95
N THR A 292 -28.35 25.18 -8.74
CA THR A 292 -29.80 25.40 -8.70
C THR A 292 -30.55 24.07 -8.86
N THR A 293 -31.87 24.10 -8.64
CA THR A 293 -32.73 22.93 -8.84
C THR A 293 -32.99 22.66 -10.31
N ALA A 294 -33.02 21.38 -10.72
CA ALA A 294 -33.33 20.95 -12.08
C ALA A 294 -34.85 20.85 -12.35
N GLY A 295 -35.62 20.59 -11.32
CA GLY A 295 -37.10 20.44 -11.40
C GLY A 295 -37.88 21.59 -10.80
N ASN A 296 -39.06 21.90 -11.39
CA ASN A 296 -39.99 22.86 -10.83
C ASN A 296 -40.52 22.39 -9.46
N PHE A 297 -40.58 23.31 -8.50
CA PHE A 297 -41.08 23.06 -7.15
C PHE A 297 -40.35 21.97 -6.35
N GLN A 298 -39.13 21.69 -6.72
CA GLN A 298 -38.26 20.77 -6.03
C GLN A 298 -37.90 21.29 -4.63
N THR A 299 -38.10 20.46 -3.60
CA THR A 299 -37.91 20.83 -2.19
C THR A 299 -36.71 20.16 -1.56
N SER A 300 -35.99 19.33 -2.32
CA SER A 300 -34.75 18.70 -1.88
C SER A 300 -33.82 18.45 -3.06
N VAL A 301 -32.50 18.38 -2.80
CA VAL A 301 -31.48 17.98 -3.75
C VAL A 301 -30.60 16.92 -3.13
N ASP A 302 -30.22 15.94 -3.92
CA ASP A 302 -29.20 14.95 -3.55
C ASP A 302 -27.84 15.44 -4.06
N ILE A 303 -26.90 15.63 -3.15
CA ILE A 303 -25.53 16.02 -3.47
C ILE A 303 -24.69 14.76 -3.46
N LYS A 304 -24.21 14.37 -4.64
CA LYS A 304 -23.27 13.25 -4.79
C LYS A 304 -21.89 13.79 -5.12
N VAL A 305 -20.91 13.41 -4.31
CA VAL A 305 -19.52 13.87 -4.38
C VAL A 305 -18.69 12.83 -5.06
N PHE A 306 -17.91 13.24 -6.06
CA PHE A 306 -17.06 12.36 -6.85
C PHE A 306 -15.60 12.84 -6.88
N GLN A 307 -14.69 11.90 -7.04
CA GLN A 307 -13.26 12.14 -7.26
C GLN A 307 -12.81 11.50 -8.57
N GLY A 308 -12.07 12.26 -9.38
CA GLY A 308 -11.50 11.78 -10.64
C GLY A 308 -11.60 12.78 -11.78
N GLU A 309 -10.99 12.43 -12.91
CA GLU A 309 -10.77 13.32 -14.05
C GLU A 309 -11.79 13.14 -15.19
N ARG A 310 -12.69 12.17 -15.06
CA ARG A 310 -13.63 11.84 -16.14
C ARG A 310 -14.80 12.80 -16.17
N ARG A 311 -15.30 13.10 -17.39
CA ARG A 311 -16.41 14.04 -17.61
C ARG A 311 -17.75 13.55 -17.03
N PHE A 312 -17.98 12.23 -17.03
CA PHE A 312 -19.20 11.63 -16.50
C PHE A 312 -18.96 11.02 -15.12
N THR A 313 -19.90 11.24 -14.21
CA THR A 313 -19.80 10.77 -12.82
C THR A 313 -19.72 9.26 -12.69
N ARG A 314 -20.34 8.49 -13.59
CA ARG A 314 -20.28 7.01 -13.65
C ARG A 314 -18.86 6.48 -13.82
N ASP A 315 -17.95 7.28 -14.39
CA ASP A 315 -16.57 6.91 -14.69
C ASP A 315 -15.59 7.47 -13.64
N ASN A 316 -16.11 8.12 -12.59
CA ASN A 316 -15.39 8.66 -11.44
C ASN A 316 -15.74 7.89 -10.16
N LYS A 317 -14.92 7.99 -9.15
CA LYS A 317 -15.17 7.36 -7.85
C LYS A 317 -16.16 8.18 -7.04
N LEU A 318 -17.30 7.58 -6.66
CA LEU A 318 -18.22 8.15 -5.69
C LEU A 318 -17.58 8.14 -4.30
N LEU A 319 -17.44 9.32 -3.68
CA LEU A 319 -16.91 9.48 -2.32
C LEU A 319 -18.01 9.45 -1.28
N GLY A 320 -19.16 10.04 -1.58
CA GLY A 320 -20.29 10.08 -0.66
C GLY A 320 -21.49 10.80 -1.26
N ASN A 321 -22.62 10.71 -0.56
CA ASN A 321 -23.82 11.42 -0.92
C ASN A 321 -24.60 11.88 0.31
N PHE A 322 -25.25 13.02 0.22
CA PHE A 322 -26.14 13.53 1.24
C PHE A 322 -27.29 14.33 0.63
N LYS A 323 -28.36 14.55 1.39
CA LYS A 323 -29.56 15.18 0.91
C LYS A 323 -29.80 16.48 1.66
N LEU A 324 -29.90 17.60 0.92
CA LEU A 324 -30.37 18.87 1.44
C LEU A 324 -31.88 18.92 1.26
N ASN A 325 -32.61 19.05 2.37
CA ASN A 325 -34.08 19.13 2.40
C ASN A 325 -34.57 20.55 2.78
N GLY A 326 -35.80 20.84 2.41
CA GLY A 326 -36.49 22.10 2.81
C GLY A 326 -36.06 23.30 1.99
N ILE A 327 -35.67 23.07 0.74
CA ILE A 327 -35.43 24.11 -0.25
C ILE A 327 -36.75 24.83 -0.52
N LYS A 328 -36.69 26.16 -0.66
CA LYS A 328 -37.87 27.00 -0.97
C LYS A 328 -38.50 26.59 -2.30
N ARG A 329 -39.79 26.27 -2.30
CA ARG A 329 -40.52 25.91 -3.52
C ARG A 329 -40.51 27.08 -4.52
N ALA A 330 -39.91 26.85 -5.68
CA ALA A 330 -39.78 27.81 -6.77
C ALA A 330 -39.69 27.07 -8.12
N MET A 331 -39.71 27.80 -9.20
CA MET A 331 -39.43 27.26 -10.54
C MET A 331 -37.98 26.79 -10.59
N ALA A 332 -37.70 25.79 -11.46
CA ALA A 332 -36.35 25.35 -11.73
C ALA A 332 -35.45 26.54 -12.10
N GLY A 333 -34.23 26.52 -11.62
CA GLY A 333 -33.25 27.59 -11.86
C GLY A 333 -33.33 28.77 -10.88
N VAL A 334 -34.36 28.85 -10.02
CA VAL A 334 -34.54 29.97 -9.07
C VAL A 334 -33.83 29.75 -7.72
N PRO A 335 -33.95 28.57 -7.07
CA PRO A 335 -33.23 28.33 -5.81
C PRO A 335 -31.70 28.40 -6.01
N GLN A 336 -31.03 29.02 -5.04
CA GLN A 336 -29.58 29.15 -5.02
C GLN A 336 -29.02 28.23 -3.92
N ILE A 337 -28.31 27.19 -4.35
CA ILE A 337 -27.71 26.18 -3.46
C ILE A 337 -26.22 26.35 -3.54
N GLU A 338 -25.61 26.90 -2.51
CA GLU A 338 -24.15 26.98 -2.39
C GLU A 338 -23.61 25.63 -1.93
N VAL A 339 -22.74 25.03 -2.75
CA VAL A 339 -21.99 23.82 -2.41
C VAL A 339 -20.55 24.23 -2.13
N THR A 340 -20.07 23.89 -0.95
CA THR A 340 -18.71 24.22 -0.48
C THR A 340 -17.93 22.94 -0.25
N PHE A 341 -16.73 22.89 -0.82
CA PHE A 341 -15.70 21.90 -0.51
C PHE A 341 -14.66 22.56 0.39
N ASP A 342 -14.33 21.88 1.48
CA ASP A 342 -13.32 22.29 2.46
C ASP A 342 -12.37 21.12 2.67
N ILE A 343 -11.09 21.28 2.28
CA ILE A 343 -10.04 20.28 2.40
C ILE A 343 -9.06 20.73 3.46
N ASP A 344 -8.87 19.92 4.49
CA ASP A 344 -7.93 20.23 5.57
C ASP A 344 -6.45 19.94 5.17
N ALA A 345 -5.53 20.24 6.07
CA ALA A 345 -4.09 20.00 5.87
C ALA A 345 -3.71 18.51 5.81
N ASN A 346 -4.62 17.59 6.16
CA ASN A 346 -4.43 16.14 6.02
C ASN A 346 -4.99 15.60 4.69
N GLY A 347 -5.61 16.47 3.88
CA GLY A 347 -6.31 16.11 2.66
C GLY A 347 -7.71 15.53 2.88
N ILE A 348 -8.29 15.68 4.07
CA ILE A 348 -9.63 15.20 4.38
C ILE A 348 -10.65 16.20 3.86
N VAL A 349 -11.62 15.71 3.09
CA VAL A 349 -12.63 16.50 2.40
C VAL A 349 -13.90 16.58 3.22
N ASN A 350 -14.38 17.81 3.47
CA ASN A 350 -15.70 18.10 4.00
C ASN A 350 -16.52 18.83 2.93
N VAL A 351 -17.77 18.39 2.70
CA VAL A 351 -18.65 19.00 1.72
C VAL A 351 -19.92 19.46 2.40
N SER A 352 -20.28 20.73 2.22
CA SER A 352 -21.55 21.27 2.68
C SER A 352 -22.39 21.81 1.53
N ALA A 353 -23.71 21.79 1.69
CA ALA A 353 -24.66 22.41 0.78
C ALA A 353 -25.64 23.26 1.57
N LYS A 354 -25.83 24.51 1.15
CA LYS A 354 -26.68 25.52 1.80
C LYS A 354 -27.64 26.15 0.83
N ASP A 355 -28.93 26.12 1.14
CA ASP A 355 -29.93 26.94 0.43
C ASP A 355 -29.88 28.39 0.92
N LEU A 356 -29.43 29.29 0.07
CA LEU A 356 -29.25 30.69 0.40
C LEU A 356 -30.61 31.40 0.64
N GLY A 357 -31.71 30.85 0.11
CA GLY A 357 -33.06 31.38 0.28
C GLY A 357 -33.71 31.06 1.63
N THR A 358 -33.41 29.88 2.21
CA THR A 358 -33.97 29.44 3.49
C THR A 358 -32.94 29.42 4.63
N GLY A 359 -31.66 29.49 4.31
CA GLY A 359 -30.54 29.33 5.25
C GLY A 359 -30.32 27.89 5.73
N ARG A 360 -31.04 26.90 5.20
CA ARG A 360 -30.87 25.49 5.56
C ARG A 360 -29.57 24.97 4.99
N GLU A 361 -28.86 24.23 5.81
CA GLU A 361 -27.55 23.66 5.47
C GLU A 361 -27.48 22.18 5.88
N GLN A 362 -26.76 21.41 5.12
CA GLN A 362 -26.41 20.03 5.40
C GLN A 362 -24.95 19.80 4.94
N SER A 363 -24.21 19.01 5.70
CA SER A 363 -22.83 18.67 5.37
C SER A 363 -22.56 17.19 5.50
N ILE A 364 -21.50 16.75 4.84
CA ILE A 364 -20.90 15.42 5.02
C ILE A 364 -19.39 15.58 5.07
N THR A 365 -18.76 14.96 6.05
CA THR A 365 -17.33 14.65 5.98
C THR A 365 -17.20 13.40 5.13
N ILE A 366 -16.35 13.44 4.13
CA ILE A 366 -16.14 12.29 3.27
C ILE A 366 -15.37 11.24 4.06
N THR A 367 -16.15 10.33 4.61
CA THR A 367 -15.65 9.06 5.13
C THR A 367 -16.20 8.00 4.20
N SER A 368 -15.35 7.20 3.56
CA SER A 368 -15.84 6.16 2.65
C SER A 368 -16.84 5.27 3.38
N SER A 369 -17.82 4.73 2.65
CA SER A 369 -18.78 3.75 3.19
C SER A 369 -18.11 2.46 3.71
N SER A 370 -16.81 2.30 3.49
CA SER A 370 -15.97 1.23 4.03
C SER A 370 -15.17 1.64 5.27
N ASN A 371 -15.18 2.91 5.67
CA ASN A 371 -14.48 3.36 6.87
C ASN A 371 -15.33 3.11 8.11
N MET A 372 -14.66 2.80 9.20
CA MET A 372 -15.29 2.54 10.49
C MET A 372 -15.87 3.83 11.09
N SER A 373 -17.02 3.72 11.73
CA SER A 373 -17.57 4.81 12.55
C SER A 373 -16.72 5.01 13.82
N GLU A 374 -16.84 6.15 14.50
CA GLU A 374 -16.17 6.39 15.78
C GLU A 374 -16.53 5.30 16.81
N GLU A 375 -17.78 4.80 16.83
CA GLU A 375 -18.22 3.71 17.70
C GLU A 375 -17.55 2.38 17.34
N GLU A 376 -17.36 2.10 16.05
CA GLU A 376 -16.64 0.92 15.58
C GLU A 376 -15.15 1.00 15.86
N ILE A 377 -14.53 2.19 15.77
CA ILE A 377 -13.13 2.44 16.15
C ILE A 377 -12.94 2.21 17.65
N GLU A 378 -13.81 2.77 18.49
CA GLU A 378 -13.75 2.58 19.94
C GLU A 378 -13.97 1.09 20.34
N ARG A 379 -14.87 0.41 19.63
CA ARG A 379 -15.06 -1.04 19.81
C ARG A 379 -13.81 -1.81 19.41
N ALA A 380 -13.19 -1.50 18.25
CA ALA A 380 -11.99 -2.17 17.80
C ALA A 380 -10.80 -1.97 18.77
N LYS A 381 -10.66 -0.76 19.35
CA LYS A 381 -9.67 -0.50 20.40
C LYS A 381 -9.91 -1.37 21.61
N TRP A 382 -11.15 -1.39 22.10
CA TRP A 382 -11.52 -2.22 23.25
C TRP A 382 -11.29 -3.71 22.99
N GLU A 383 -11.67 -4.20 21.80
CA GLU A 383 -11.44 -5.59 21.38
C GLU A 383 -9.94 -5.90 21.31
N ALA A 384 -9.12 -5.01 20.76
CA ALA A 384 -7.67 -5.16 20.70
C ALA A 384 -7.04 -5.21 22.11
N GLU A 385 -7.52 -4.38 23.04
CA GLU A 385 -7.04 -4.38 24.43
C GLU A 385 -7.46 -5.65 25.18
N VAL A 386 -8.72 -6.07 25.04
CA VAL A 386 -9.28 -7.23 25.75
C VAL A 386 -8.75 -8.56 25.20
N TYR A 387 -8.64 -8.68 23.89
CA TYR A 387 -8.28 -9.95 23.22
C TYR A 387 -6.82 -10.03 22.76
N GLY A 388 -6.06 -8.94 22.77
CA GLY A 388 -4.70 -8.88 22.24
C GLY A 388 -3.73 -9.92 22.80
N GLU A 389 -3.79 -10.20 24.13
CA GLU A 389 -2.99 -11.26 24.74
C GLU A 389 -3.44 -12.67 24.31
N GLN A 390 -4.74 -12.85 24.13
CA GLN A 390 -5.30 -14.13 23.67
C GLN A 390 -4.95 -14.40 22.21
N ASP A 391 -5.03 -13.37 21.37
CA ASP A 391 -4.70 -13.46 19.94
C ASP A 391 -3.22 -13.78 19.75
N LYS A 392 -2.34 -13.16 20.54
CA LYS A 392 -0.90 -13.47 20.55
C LYS A 392 -0.62 -14.92 20.92
N LYS A 393 -1.31 -15.44 21.96
CA LYS A 393 -1.19 -16.86 22.34
C LYS A 393 -1.74 -17.78 21.25
N ASN A 394 -2.84 -17.41 20.62
CA ASN A 394 -3.42 -18.19 19.52
C ASN A 394 -2.47 -18.24 18.32
N GLU A 395 -1.78 -17.15 18.03
CA GLU A 395 -0.74 -17.08 16.98
C GLU A 395 0.44 -18.01 17.34
N GLU A 396 0.93 -17.96 18.59
CA GLU A 396 1.99 -18.86 19.06
C GLU A 396 1.58 -20.34 18.91
N TYR A 397 0.35 -20.69 19.30
CA TYR A 397 -0.16 -22.06 19.16
C TYR A 397 -0.31 -22.47 17.68
N TRP A 398 -0.71 -21.53 16.81
CA TRP A 398 -0.82 -21.82 15.38
C TRP A 398 0.56 -21.99 14.73
N ASN A 399 1.58 -21.31 15.21
CA ASN A 399 2.96 -21.50 14.76
C ASN A 399 3.46 -22.93 15.03
N SER A 400 3.12 -23.54 16.17
CA SER A 400 3.40 -24.98 16.44
C SER A 400 2.75 -25.89 15.38
N HIS A 401 1.54 -25.56 14.91
CA HIS A 401 0.89 -26.30 13.81
C HIS A 401 1.67 -26.16 12.49
N ILE A 402 2.10 -24.94 12.13
CA ILE A 402 2.87 -24.68 10.90
C ILE A 402 4.19 -25.47 10.92
N GLU A 403 4.91 -25.44 12.04
CA GLU A 403 6.17 -26.19 12.21
C GLU A 403 5.95 -27.70 12.10
N ALA A 404 4.89 -28.23 12.71
CA ALA A 404 4.52 -29.63 12.64
C ALA A 404 4.19 -30.06 11.21
N GLU A 405 3.44 -29.22 10.46
CA GLU A 405 3.12 -29.48 9.04
C GLU A 405 4.38 -29.49 8.17
N ASN A 406 5.28 -28.54 8.37
CA ASN A 406 6.56 -28.45 7.64
C ASN A 406 7.44 -29.66 7.92
N THR A 407 7.55 -30.07 9.18
CA THR A 407 8.31 -31.26 9.59
C THR A 407 7.72 -32.54 8.97
N LEU A 408 6.38 -32.64 8.92
CA LEU A 408 5.70 -33.77 8.30
C LEU A 408 5.98 -33.83 6.78
N LYS A 409 5.91 -32.71 6.06
CA LYS A 409 6.24 -32.63 4.63
C LYS A 409 7.68 -33.04 4.37
N ARG A 410 8.63 -32.54 5.19
CA ARG A 410 10.04 -32.94 5.11
C ARG A 410 10.22 -34.44 5.32
N ALA A 411 9.60 -34.99 6.37
CA ALA A 411 9.67 -36.42 6.70
C ALA A 411 9.07 -37.32 5.60
N GLU A 412 7.97 -36.90 4.96
CA GLU A 412 7.38 -37.60 3.81
C GLU A 412 8.36 -37.65 2.63
N GLY A 413 9.08 -36.54 2.38
CA GLY A 413 10.11 -36.46 1.37
C GLY A 413 11.31 -37.41 1.66
N GLU A 414 11.88 -37.31 2.88
CA GLU A 414 13.00 -38.16 3.30
C GLU A 414 12.65 -39.66 3.29
N TYR A 415 11.43 -39.99 3.72
CA TYR A 415 10.93 -41.36 3.67
C TYR A 415 10.85 -41.90 2.23
N SER A 416 10.39 -41.07 1.31
CA SER A 416 10.25 -41.43 -0.10
C SER A 416 11.60 -41.70 -0.75
N GLN A 417 12.60 -40.86 -0.45
CA GLN A 417 13.98 -41.01 -0.98
C GLN A 417 14.72 -42.19 -0.38
N ASN A 418 14.60 -42.42 0.92
CA ASN A 418 15.44 -43.37 1.65
C ASN A 418 14.76 -44.73 1.92
N LYS A 419 13.48 -44.92 1.52
CA LYS A 419 12.75 -46.18 1.77
C LYS A 419 13.39 -47.44 1.21
N LYS A 420 14.32 -47.34 0.23
CA LYS A 420 15.07 -48.46 -0.31
C LYS A 420 16.37 -48.74 0.47
N VAL A 421 16.90 -47.75 1.18
CA VAL A 421 18.19 -47.79 1.90
C VAL A 421 18.01 -48.14 3.37
N TRP A 422 16.95 -47.62 4.01
CA TRP A 422 16.66 -47.85 5.44
C TRP A 422 16.30 -49.31 5.72
N ASP A 423 16.65 -49.79 6.91
CA ASP A 423 16.23 -51.08 7.38
C ASP A 423 14.71 -51.15 7.70
N LYS A 424 14.21 -52.33 7.97
CA LYS A 424 12.77 -52.58 8.20
C LYS A 424 12.29 -51.93 9.50
N ALA A 425 13.14 -51.82 10.53
CA ALA A 425 12.79 -51.22 11.82
C ALA A 425 12.65 -49.71 11.69
N LYS A 426 13.63 -49.02 11.08
CA LYS A 426 13.59 -47.57 10.83
C LYS A 426 12.40 -47.16 9.96
N LYS A 427 12.14 -47.87 8.86
CA LYS A 427 10.97 -47.64 8.02
C LYS A 427 9.65 -47.67 8.81
N LYS A 428 9.51 -48.69 9.69
CA LYS A 428 8.30 -48.83 10.50
C LYS A 428 8.19 -47.68 11.51
N ALA A 429 9.26 -47.35 12.21
CA ALA A 429 9.28 -46.28 13.21
C ALA A 429 8.97 -44.90 12.59
N VAL A 430 9.58 -44.52 11.47
CA VAL A 430 9.31 -43.27 10.77
C VAL A 430 7.86 -43.20 10.30
N LYS A 431 7.34 -44.27 9.70
CA LYS A 431 5.95 -44.31 9.21
C LYS A 431 4.94 -44.19 10.36
N GLU A 432 5.22 -44.81 11.51
CA GLU A 432 4.36 -44.70 12.71
C GLU A 432 4.36 -43.28 13.26
N ALA A 433 5.54 -42.63 13.43
CA ALA A 433 5.67 -41.28 13.90
C ALA A 433 4.99 -40.26 12.95
N MET A 434 5.19 -40.38 11.63
CA MET A 434 4.50 -39.57 10.62
C MET A 434 2.96 -39.72 10.73
N ASN A 435 2.46 -40.92 10.87
CA ASN A 435 1.01 -41.15 10.97
C ASN A 435 0.41 -40.57 12.27
N GLN A 436 1.15 -40.61 13.38
CA GLN A 436 0.74 -39.99 14.64
C GLN A 436 0.63 -38.47 14.48
N LEU A 437 1.68 -37.82 13.96
CA LEU A 437 1.69 -36.37 13.73
C LEU A 437 0.59 -35.97 12.75
N LYS A 438 0.46 -36.66 11.62
CA LYS A 438 -0.55 -36.37 10.59
C LYS A 438 -1.98 -36.41 11.10
N ARG A 439 -2.28 -37.33 12.02
CA ARG A 439 -3.64 -37.45 12.62
C ARG A 439 -4.02 -36.21 13.43
N ILE A 440 -3.06 -35.54 14.05
CA ILE A 440 -3.32 -34.34 14.83
C ILE A 440 -3.32 -33.11 13.91
N VAL A 441 -2.33 -32.94 13.04
CA VAL A 441 -2.22 -31.83 12.07
C VAL A 441 -3.51 -31.66 11.27
N VAL A 442 -4.07 -32.72 10.71
CA VAL A 442 -5.32 -32.67 9.90
C VAL A 442 -6.55 -32.23 10.70
N LYS A 443 -6.56 -32.41 12.02
CA LYS A 443 -7.68 -32.02 12.89
C LYS A 443 -7.59 -30.58 13.40
N CYS A 444 -6.40 -29.98 13.31
CA CYS A 444 -6.18 -28.62 13.79
C CYS A 444 -6.86 -27.60 12.88
N LYS A 445 -7.48 -26.61 13.51
CA LYS A 445 -8.05 -25.42 12.88
C LYS A 445 -7.62 -24.21 13.70
N PRO A 446 -7.34 -23.03 13.08
CA PRO A 446 -6.89 -21.85 13.81
C PRO A 446 -7.76 -21.52 15.02
N GLU A 447 -9.07 -21.55 14.84
CA GLU A 447 -10.07 -21.22 15.87
C GLU A 447 -10.20 -22.26 17.01
N LYS A 448 -9.53 -23.40 16.89
CA LYS A 448 -9.56 -24.49 17.87
C LYS A 448 -8.22 -24.79 18.53
N MET A 449 -7.19 -24.01 18.16
CA MET A 449 -5.87 -24.16 18.76
C MET A 449 -5.89 -23.75 20.24
N ASN A 450 -5.16 -24.47 21.05
CA ASN A 450 -4.94 -24.18 22.48
C ASN A 450 -3.58 -24.74 22.91
N ALA A 451 -3.18 -24.42 24.15
CA ALA A 451 -1.89 -24.82 24.71
C ALA A 451 -1.65 -26.33 24.67
N ASP A 452 -2.67 -27.13 25.02
CA ASP A 452 -2.54 -28.59 25.05
C ASP A 452 -2.31 -29.18 23.66
N LEU A 453 -3.01 -28.65 22.66
CA LEU A 453 -2.89 -29.10 21.29
C LEU A 453 -1.56 -28.65 20.65
N ALA A 454 -1.09 -27.45 20.95
CA ALA A 454 0.22 -26.97 20.54
C ALA A 454 1.33 -27.82 21.15
N HIS A 455 1.29 -28.10 22.45
CA HIS A 455 2.26 -28.96 23.13
C HIS A 455 2.25 -30.39 22.53
N GLN A 456 1.08 -30.96 22.26
CA GLN A 456 0.97 -32.28 21.63
C GLN A 456 1.58 -32.30 20.22
N LEU A 457 1.40 -31.24 19.42
CA LEU A 457 2.02 -31.11 18.11
C LEU A 457 3.55 -31.06 18.24
N ASP A 458 4.07 -30.26 19.17
CA ASP A 458 5.52 -30.13 19.39
C ASP A 458 6.15 -31.46 19.86
N GLU A 459 5.52 -32.18 20.79
CA GLU A 459 6.01 -33.50 21.21
C GLU A 459 6.08 -34.50 20.05
N LEU A 460 5.02 -34.56 19.23
CA LEU A 460 4.99 -35.47 18.09
C LEU A 460 5.96 -35.05 16.98
N ARG A 461 6.16 -33.75 16.78
CA ARG A 461 7.15 -33.20 15.87
C ARG A 461 8.57 -33.59 16.27
N ILE A 462 8.93 -33.33 17.55
CA ILE A 462 10.24 -33.69 18.10
C ILE A 462 10.47 -35.21 18.04
N ASN A 463 9.44 -36.00 18.35
CA ASN A 463 9.55 -37.47 18.22
C ASN A 463 9.85 -37.89 16.77
N LEU A 464 9.17 -37.30 15.79
CA LEU A 464 9.40 -37.59 14.38
C LEU A 464 10.83 -37.19 13.96
N GLU A 465 11.30 -36.02 14.37
CA GLU A 465 12.66 -35.56 14.11
C GLU A 465 13.72 -36.49 14.71
N ASN A 466 13.54 -36.95 15.93
CA ASN A 466 14.42 -37.91 16.59
C ASN A 466 14.46 -39.24 15.85
N VAL A 467 13.33 -39.73 15.38
CA VAL A 467 13.24 -40.99 14.62
C VAL A 467 13.88 -40.87 13.22
N LEU A 468 13.85 -39.68 12.60
CA LEU A 468 14.52 -39.43 11.32
C LEU A 468 16.04 -39.38 11.47
N ASN A 469 16.52 -38.75 12.53
CA ASN A 469 17.95 -38.50 12.78
C ASN A 469 18.71 -39.75 13.32
N ASN A 470 17.99 -40.67 13.97
CA ASN A 470 18.54 -41.98 14.44
C ASN A 470 18.40 -43.05 13.36
#